data_f8ce06a8f8f9806563c4bdefbe8f72f3
#
_entry.id   f8ce06a8f8f9806563c4bdefbe8f72f3
#
_cell.length_a   1.000
_cell.length_b   1.000
_cell.length_c   1.000
_cell.angle_alpha   90.00
_cell.angle_beta   90.00
_cell.angle_gamma   90.00
#
_symmetry.space_group_name_H-M   'P 1'
#
loop_
_entity.id
_entity.type
_entity.pdbx_description
1 polymer ?
#
loop_
_entity_poly.entity_id
_entity_poly.type
_entity_poly.pdbx_seq_one_letter_code
_entity_poly.pdbx_strand_id
1 'polypeptide(L)'
;GMYEEATDSVFLDREEDIAHDFDWRKKCNGNAEQYEEAYDHPVWKEYLERGVKGTHDGMDWLEFWTFFKALREGEPMPVDVYDAASWMAITQLSEMSIQKGGAVVDIPDFTNGKWMKL
;
A
#
# COMPACT_ATOMS: atom_id res chain seq x y z
N GLY A 1 3.07 10.87 11.69
CA GLY A 1 1.89 11.32 10.95
C GLY A 1 0.77 10.31 11.00
N MET A 2 -0.40 10.71 10.53
CA MET A 2 -1.60 9.88 10.47
C MET A 2 -2.35 10.19 9.18
N TYR A 3 -2.95 9.16 8.58
CA TYR A 3 -3.91 9.30 7.50
C TYR A 3 -5.25 8.72 7.93
N GLU A 4 -6.33 9.43 7.66
CA GLU A 4 -7.70 8.99 7.92
C GLU A 4 -8.46 8.90 6.59
N GLU A 5 -8.77 7.69 6.19
CA GLU A 5 -9.42 7.38 4.91
C GLU A 5 -10.84 7.96 4.83
N ALA A 6 -11.62 7.89 5.91
CA ALA A 6 -13.02 8.31 5.91
C ALA A 6 -13.22 9.79 5.56
N THR A 7 -12.26 10.62 5.84
CA THR A 7 -12.30 12.07 5.58
C THR A 7 -11.21 12.51 4.60
N ASP A 8 -10.45 11.57 4.06
CA ASP A 8 -9.33 11.82 3.16
C ASP A 8 -8.35 12.87 3.74
N SER A 9 -7.89 12.60 4.95
CA SER A 9 -7.17 13.59 5.75
C SER A 9 -5.79 13.10 6.15
N VAL A 10 -4.78 13.95 5.94
CA VAL A 10 -3.39 13.73 6.33
C VAL A 10 -3.03 14.66 7.47
N PHE A 11 -2.57 14.09 8.58
CA PHE A 11 -1.96 14.81 9.69
C PHE A 11 -0.45 14.51 9.73
N LEU A 12 0.37 15.54 9.66
CA LEU A 12 1.82 15.45 9.82
C LEU A 12 2.22 16.02 11.16
N ASP A 13 3.02 15.28 11.92
CA ASP A 13 3.56 15.69 13.20
C ASP A 13 4.70 16.71 12.98
N ARG A 14 4.30 17.96 12.72
CA ARG A 14 5.18 19.10 12.54
C ARG A 14 5.10 20.01 13.76
N GLU A 15 6.17 20.78 14.01
CA GLU A 15 6.23 21.70 15.14
C GLU A 15 5.05 22.68 15.16
N GLU A 16 4.62 23.15 14.00
CA GLU A 16 3.45 24.00 13.81
C GLU A 16 2.10 23.30 14.06
N ASP A 17 2.07 21.96 13.94
CA ASP A 17 0.87 21.15 14.09
C ASP A 17 0.67 20.67 15.54
N ILE A 18 1.69 20.75 16.38
CA ILE A 18 1.64 20.35 17.80
C ILE A 18 1.40 21.53 18.76
N ALA A 19 1.16 22.72 18.22
CA ALA A 19 0.81 23.89 19.02
C ALA A 19 -0.46 23.64 19.85
N HIS A 20 -0.51 24.15 21.07
CA HIS A 20 -1.55 23.88 22.05
C HIS A 20 -2.99 24.20 21.56
N ASP A 21 -3.14 25.10 20.60
CA ASP A 21 -4.41 25.52 20.01
C ASP A 21 -4.67 24.92 18.62
N PHE A 22 -3.88 23.90 18.24
CA PHE A 22 -4.03 23.29 16.93
C PHE A 22 -5.30 22.43 16.87
N ASP A 23 -6.25 22.87 16.05
CA ASP A 23 -7.45 22.09 15.71
C ASP A 23 -7.23 21.37 14.39
N TRP A 24 -6.70 20.15 14.48
CA TRP A 24 -6.40 19.29 13.34
C TRP A 24 -7.62 19.03 12.45
N ARG A 25 -8.81 18.98 13.04
CA ARG A 25 -10.06 18.76 12.30
C ARG A 25 -10.38 19.89 11.33
N LYS A 26 -10.04 21.11 11.69
CA LYS A 26 -10.25 22.27 10.82
C LYS A 26 -9.20 22.39 9.73
N LYS A 27 -7.95 22.06 10.06
CA LYS A 27 -6.81 22.27 9.15
C LYS A 27 -6.54 21.08 8.25
N CYS A 28 -6.80 19.84 8.72
CA CYS A 28 -6.43 18.64 8.02
C CYS A 28 -7.60 17.92 7.36
N ASN A 29 -8.85 18.31 7.63
CA ASN A 29 -10.02 17.62 7.08
C ASN A 29 -10.09 17.76 5.55
N GLY A 30 -10.03 16.62 4.84
CA GLY A 30 -10.07 16.59 3.38
C GLY A 30 -8.85 17.25 2.71
N ASN A 31 -7.68 17.16 3.32
CA ASN A 31 -6.49 17.85 2.85
C ASN A 31 -5.51 16.96 2.05
N ALA A 32 -5.88 15.69 1.77
CA ALA A 32 -4.96 14.75 1.12
C ALA A 32 -4.57 15.20 -0.30
N GLU A 33 -5.49 15.80 -1.06
CA GLU A 33 -5.27 16.27 -2.43
C GLU A 33 -3.99 17.13 -2.58
N GLN A 34 -3.69 17.96 -1.58
CA GLN A 34 -2.48 18.81 -1.62
C GLN A 34 -1.16 18.02 -1.64
N TYR A 35 -1.20 16.74 -1.29
CA TYR A 35 -0.02 15.86 -1.24
C TYR A 35 0.11 14.96 -2.48
N GLU A 36 -0.95 14.78 -3.26
CA GLU A 36 -1.00 13.85 -4.40
C GLU A 36 0.08 14.18 -5.45
N GLU A 37 0.24 15.45 -5.80
CA GLU A 37 1.24 15.85 -6.80
C GLU A 37 2.67 15.45 -6.40
N ALA A 38 2.99 15.52 -5.12
CA ALA A 38 4.35 15.26 -4.63
C ALA A 38 4.59 13.78 -4.30
N TYR A 39 3.57 13.07 -3.82
CA TYR A 39 3.76 11.77 -3.16
C TYR A 39 3.05 10.60 -3.82
N ASP A 40 2.12 10.83 -4.74
CA ASP A 40 1.49 9.73 -5.46
C ASP A 40 2.49 8.93 -6.29
N HIS A 41 2.26 7.62 -6.31
CA HIS A 41 3.11 6.72 -7.05
C HIS A 41 3.08 7.04 -8.56
N PRO A 42 4.23 7.07 -9.26
CA PRO A 42 4.27 7.42 -10.69
C PRO A 42 3.35 6.58 -11.58
N VAL A 43 3.19 5.29 -11.28
CA VAL A 43 2.29 4.39 -12.03
C VAL A 43 0.84 4.82 -11.86
N TRP A 44 0.45 5.30 -10.68
CA TRP A 44 -0.90 5.81 -10.41
C TRP A 44 -1.15 7.10 -11.18
N LYS A 45 -0.20 8.04 -11.17
CA LYS A 45 -0.30 9.29 -11.94
C LYS A 45 -0.46 9.03 -13.44
N GLU A 46 0.39 8.17 -14.01
CA GLU A 46 0.30 7.77 -15.42
C GLU A 46 -1.07 7.14 -15.74
N TYR A 47 -1.60 6.34 -14.82
CA TYR A 47 -2.91 5.72 -14.99
C TYR A 47 -4.05 6.75 -14.98
N LEU A 48 -4.03 7.69 -14.05
CA LEU A 48 -5.04 8.77 -13.98
C LEU A 48 -5.03 9.65 -15.22
N GLU A 49 -3.86 9.98 -15.76
CA GLU A 49 -3.72 10.73 -17.01
C GLU A 49 -4.36 10.01 -18.21
N ARG A 50 -4.36 8.69 -18.20
CA ARG A 50 -5.00 7.86 -19.24
C ARG A 50 -6.50 7.67 -19.05
N GLY A 51 -7.04 8.14 -17.94
CA GLY A 51 -8.41 7.93 -17.50
C GLY A 51 -8.66 6.58 -16.88
N VAL A 52 -9.44 6.56 -15.81
CA VAL A 52 -9.80 5.36 -15.05
C VAL A 52 -10.56 4.37 -15.92
N LYS A 53 -10.12 3.10 -15.94
CA LYS A 53 -10.67 2.03 -16.77
C LYS A 53 -10.94 0.80 -15.93
N GLY A 54 -12.17 0.28 -16.03
CA GLY A 54 -12.53 -0.99 -15.41
C GLY A 54 -13.15 -0.86 -14.02
N THR A 55 -13.30 -2.01 -13.36
CA THR A 55 -13.87 -2.15 -12.02
C THR A 55 -12.85 -1.88 -10.92
N HIS A 56 -13.31 -1.86 -9.66
CA HIS A 56 -12.50 -1.55 -8.48
C HIS A 56 -11.64 -0.28 -8.68
N ASP A 57 -12.29 0.80 -9.14
CA ASP A 57 -11.64 2.08 -9.45
C ASP A 57 -10.44 1.97 -10.41
N GLY A 58 -10.47 0.93 -11.26
CA GLY A 58 -9.46 0.66 -12.27
C GLY A 58 -8.25 -0.15 -11.78
N MET A 59 -8.26 -0.62 -10.55
CA MET A 59 -7.12 -1.39 -9.99
C MET A 59 -6.87 -2.68 -10.76
N ASP A 60 -7.93 -3.41 -11.14
CA ASP A 60 -7.80 -4.65 -11.93
C ASP A 60 -7.07 -4.38 -13.25
N TRP A 61 -7.44 -3.29 -13.93
CA TRP A 61 -6.79 -2.92 -15.19
C TRP A 61 -5.31 -2.57 -14.97
N LEU A 62 -5.00 -1.83 -13.92
CA LEU A 62 -3.65 -1.40 -13.58
C LEU A 62 -2.75 -2.59 -13.25
N GLU A 63 -3.28 -3.56 -12.49
CA GLU A 63 -2.58 -4.80 -12.16
C GLU A 63 -2.19 -5.58 -13.43
N PHE A 64 -3.18 -5.87 -14.29
CA PHE A 64 -2.92 -6.58 -15.54
C PHE A 64 -2.02 -5.79 -16.48
N TRP A 65 -2.20 -4.49 -16.58
CA TRP A 65 -1.35 -3.65 -17.42
C TRP A 65 0.11 -3.70 -16.98
N THR A 66 0.35 -3.60 -15.69
CA THR A 66 1.70 -3.66 -15.10
C THR A 66 2.33 -5.03 -15.33
N PHE A 67 1.56 -6.10 -15.12
CA PHE A 67 2.01 -7.47 -15.38
C PHE A 67 2.40 -7.68 -16.85
N PHE A 68 1.52 -7.35 -17.78
CA PHE A 68 1.80 -7.54 -19.19
C PHE A 68 2.90 -6.63 -19.72
N LYS A 69 3.06 -5.44 -19.17
CA LYS A 69 4.18 -4.54 -19.46
C LYS A 69 5.51 -5.20 -19.06
N ALA A 70 5.63 -5.66 -17.83
CA ALA A 70 6.83 -6.34 -17.35
C ALA A 70 7.16 -7.59 -18.20
N LEU A 71 6.16 -8.41 -18.52
CA LEU A 71 6.34 -9.59 -19.36
C LEU A 71 6.84 -9.24 -20.76
N ARG A 72 6.30 -8.21 -21.40
CA ARG A 72 6.67 -7.76 -22.74
C ARG A 72 8.08 -7.16 -22.78
N GLU A 73 8.46 -6.45 -21.74
CA GLU A 73 9.73 -5.73 -21.66
C GLU A 73 10.85 -6.58 -21.06
N GLY A 74 10.51 -7.79 -20.55
CA GLY A 74 11.46 -8.69 -19.91
C GLY A 74 11.95 -8.17 -18.55
N GLU A 75 11.14 -7.32 -17.93
CA GLU A 75 11.41 -6.75 -16.62
C GLU A 75 10.96 -7.68 -15.48
N PRO A 76 11.54 -7.57 -14.29
CA PRO A 76 11.04 -8.30 -13.12
C PRO A 76 9.56 -8.01 -12.86
N MET A 77 8.82 -9.03 -12.46
CA MET A 77 7.44 -8.86 -12.07
C MET A 77 7.36 -7.99 -10.79
N PRO A 78 6.49 -6.95 -10.77
CA PRO A 78 6.32 -6.07 -9.60
C PRO A 78 5.87 -6.83 -8.34
N VAL A 79 5.08 -7.89 -8.56
CA VAL A 79 4.66 -8.84 -7.53
C VAL A 79 5.10 -10.22 -8.00
N ASP A 80 6.02 -10.83 -7.27
CA ASP A 80 6.57 -12.13 -7.66
C ASP A 80 5.92 -13.30 -6.90
N VAL A 81 6.37 -14.52 -7.19
CA VAL A 81 5.84 -15.72 -6.55
C VAL A 81 6.12 -15.76 -5.05
N TYR A 82 7.16 -15.10 -4.57
CA TYR A 82 7.52 -15.06 -3.15
C TYR A 82 6.61 -14.11 -2.38
N ASP A 83 6.23 -12.99 -2.99
CA ASP A 83 5.22 -12.08 -2.46
C ASP A 83 3.88 -12.80 -2.32
N ALA A 84 3.44 -13.47 -3.39
CA ALA A 84 2.20 -14.23 -3.39
C ALA A 84 2.20 -15.35 -2.33
N ALA A 85 3.30 -16.09 -2.18
CA ALA A 85 3.43 -17.14 -1.16
C ALA A 85 3.36 -16.55 0.25
N SER A 86 4.02 -15.41 0.48
CA SER A 86 4.01 -14.73 1.79
C SER A 86 2.62 -14.24 2.15
N TRP A 87 1.90 -13.64 1.22
CA TRP A 87 0.52 -13.17 1.45
C TRP A 87 -0.45 -14.31 1.73
N MET A 88 -0.36 -15.39 0.94
CA MET A 88 -1.22 -16.57 1.15
C MET A 88 -0.95 -17.31 2.46
N ALA A 89 0.29 -17.27 2.96
CA ALA A 89 0.63 -17.90 4.24
C ALA A 89 -0.08 -17.24 5.43
N ILE A 90 -0.43 -15.94 5.35
CA ILE A 90 -1.06 -15.19 6.43
C ILE A 90 -2.36 -15.85 6.87
N THR A 91 -3.18 -16.35 5.95
CA THR A 91 -4.45 -17.02 6.27
C THR A 91 -4.23 -18.23 7.16
N GLN A 92 -3.33 -19.14 6.78
CA GLN A 92 -3.06 -20.36 7.55
C GLN A 92 -2.36 -20.05 8.89
N LEU A 93 -1.44 -19.10 8.90
CA LEU A 93 -0.73 -18.68 10.11
C LEU A 93 -1.68 -17.99 11.10
N SER A 94 -2.65 -17.22 10.61
CA SER A 94 -3.70 -16.64 11.44
C SER A 94 -4.56 -17.71 12.09
N GLU A 95 -4.97 -18.73 11.35
CA GLU A 95 -5.69 -19.88 11.89
C GLU A 95 -4.88 -20.62 12.96
N MET A 96 -3.60 -20.87 12.70
CA MET A 96 -2.70 -21.49 13.68
C MET A 96 -2.55 -20.65 14.96
N SER A 97 -2.45 -19.32 14.82
CA SER A 97 -2.40 -18.41 15.96
C SER A 97 -3.68 -18.49 16.81
N ILE A 98 -4.84 -18.46 16.17
CA ILE A 98 -6.14 -18.58 16.84
C ILE A 98 -6.25 -19.91 17.59
N GLN A 99 -5.90 -21.03 16.96
CA GLN A 99 -5.92 -22.35 17.59
C GLN A 99 -5.00 -22.44 18.83
N LYS A 100 -3.93 -21.65 18.85
CA LYS A 100 -2.99 -21.54 19.97
C LYS A 100 -3.34 -20.44 20.97
N GLY A 101 -4.57 -19.91 20.94
CA GLY A 101 -5.04 -18.87 21.86
C GLY A 101 -4.47 -17.48 21.59
N GLY A 102 -4.16 -17.14 20.33
CA GLY A 102 -3.57 -15.85 19.95
C GLY A 102 -2.04 -15.79 20.10
N ALA A 103 -1.39 -16.94 20.12
CA ALA A 103 0.08 -16.99 20.22
C ALA A 103 0.75 -16.43 18.96
N VAL A 104 1.94 -15.87 19.14
CA VAL A 104 2.80 -15.47 18.03
C VAL A 104 3.18 -16.71 17.21
N VAL A 105 3.10 -16.59 15.88
CA VAL A 105 3.56 -17.61 14.93
C VAL A 105 4.53 -16.96 13.96
N ASP A 106 5.61 -17.66 13.63
CA ASP A 106 6.60 -17.18 12.68
C ASP A 106 6.07 -17.28 11.24
N ILE A 107 6.34 -16.24 10.45
CA ILE A 107 6.09 -16.26 9.00
C ILE A 107 7.30 -16.92 8.33
N PRO A 108 7.11 -18.01 7.54
CA PRO A 108 8.19 -18.66 6.82
C PRO A 108 8.86 -17.68 5.83
N ASP A 109 10.17 -17.71 5.76
CA ASP A 109 10.90 -17.00 4.72
C ASP A 109 10.98 -17.87 3.46
N PHE A 110 10.14 -17.57 2.48
CA PHE A 110 10.11 -18.26 1.19
C PHE A 110 11.28 -17.89 0.27
N THR A 111 12.03 -16.83 0.59
CA THR A 111 13.13 -16.30 -0.24
C THR A 111 14.51 -16.82 0.15
N ASN A 112 14.62 -17.59 1.25
CA ASN A 112 15.90 -17.97 1.85
C ASN A 112 16.80 -16.76 2.15
N GLY A 113 16.24 -15.71 2.70
CA GLY A 113 16.95 -14.49 3.09
C GLY A 113 17.27 -13.54 1.93
N LYS A 114 16.78 -13.80 0.74
CA LYS A 114 17.05 -12.90 -0.42
C LYS A 114 16.43 -11.53 -0.24
N TRP A 115 15.29 -11.43 0.44
CA TRP A 115 14.62 -10.16 0.73
C TRP A 115 15.48 -9.18 1.56
N MET A 116 16.50 -9.70 2.27
CA MET A 116 17.45 -8.86 3.03
C MET A 116 18.59 -8.30 2.19
N LYS A 117 18.65 -8.64 0.92
CA LYS A 117 19.76 -8.28 0.00
C LYS A 117 19.36 -7.24 -1.03
N LEU A 118 18.47 -6.32 -0.62
CA LEU A 118 18.15 -5.13 -1.42
C LEU A 118 19.30 -4.13 -1.41
#